data_71172d8b21e4150a2d2112916b55ef1f
#
_entry.id   71172d8b21e4150a2d2112916b55ef1f
#
_cell.length_a   1.000
_cell.length_b   1.000
_cell.length_c   1.000
_cell.angle_alpha   90.00
_cell.angle_beta   90.00
_cell.angle_gamma   90.00
#
_symmetry.space_group_name_H-M   'P 1'
#
loop_
_entity.id
_entity.type
_entity.pdbx_description
1 polymer ?
#
loop_
_entity_poly.entity_id
_entity_poly.type
_entity_poly.pdbx_seq_one_letter_code
_entity_poly.pdbx_strand_id
1 'polypeptide(L)'
;MKKKISLLLCLIITVLSMCACGGDPTKEDYYGTTYSDLEMLAVTNVEQLAVYSTEQLATMAASITDELTLKMVEGWMETTATLGEYQGLDELVVAKANKTVTVDQYVNYPGRQVVVSFVLNYDYEVEQLLVTDVNVSLVYTLGEKMEKAALNTLMGMGTVFGVLILISLIIYCFRFIGDLQNIGKKKKTEEAVVTNTPQVVEEAPLTDDLELIAVITAAIAASEGTSTDSFVVRSIHRR
;
A
#
# COMPACT_ATOMS: atom_id res chain seq x y z
N MET A 1 -27.71 -24.14 8.36
CA MET A 1 -27.85 -22.95 7.52
C MET A 1 -28.15 -21.69 8.34
N LYS A 2 -29.10 -21.69 9.29
CA LYS A 2 -29.47 -20.51 10.11
C LYS A 2 -28.29 -19.83 10.84
N LYS A 3 -27.35 -20.60 11.44
CA LYS A 3 -26.17 -20.06 12.14
C LYS A 3 -25.18 -19.31 11.20
N LYS A 4 -24.98 -19.80 9.95
CA LYS A 4 -24.11 -19.15 8.96
C LYS A 4 -24.73 -17.84 8.45
N ILE A 5 -26.06 -17.80 8.28
CA ILE A 5 -26.81 -16.60 7.88
C ILE A 5 -26.76 -15.54 8.99
N SER A 6 -26.90 -15.95 10.26
CA SER A 6 -26.79 -15.05 11.41
C SER A 6 -25.39 -14.45 11.55
N LEU A 7 -24.34 -15.24 11.29
CA LEU A 7 -22.94 -14.77 11.32
C LEU A 7 -22.67 -13.76 10.19
N LEU A 8 -23.19 -14.02 9.00
CA LEU A 8 -23.06 -13.13 7.85
C LEU A 8 -23.83 -11.82 8.07
N LEU A 9 -25.03 -11.89 8.69
CA LEU A 9 -25.81 -10.71 9.06
C LEU A 9 -25.10 -9.85 10.12
N CYS A 10 -24.51 -10.48 11.15
CA CYS A 10 -23.70 -9.78 12.15
C CYS A 10 -22.49 -9.09 11.52
N LEU A 11 -21.79 -9.75 10.58
CA LEU A 11 -20.66 -9.17 9.87
C LEU A 11 -21.08 -7.94 9.04
N ILE A 12 -22.23 -8.03 8.35
CA ILE A 12 -22.77 -6.91 7.57
C ILE A 12 -23.14 -5.74 8.48
N ILE A 13 -23.78 -6.01 9.64
CA ILE A 13 -24.16 -4.96 10.60
C ILE A 13 -22.91 -4.31 11.20
N THR A 14 -21.85 -5.06 11.52
CA THR A 14 -20.60 -4.51 12.03
C THR A 14 -19.87 -3.65 10.98
N VAL A 15 -19.87 -4.06 9.72
CA VAL A 15 -19.31 -3.26 8.62
C VAL A 15 -20.11 -1.99 8.38
N LEU A 16 -21.45 -2.07 8.38
CA LEU A 16 -22.33 -0.90 8.24
C LEU A 16 -22.20 0.08 9.42
N SER A 17 -21.98 -0.40 10.65
CA SER A 17 -21.82 0.47 11.82
C SER A 17 -20.49 1.24 11.81
N MET A 18 -19.45 0.73 11.12
CA MET A 18 -18.18 1.44 10.97
C MET A 18 -18.26 2.58 9.93
N CYS A 19 -19.22 2.57 9.01
CA CYS A 19 -19.44 3.62 8.03
C CYS A 19 -20.26 4.82 8.56
N ALA A 20 -20.84 4.72 9.77
CA ALA A 20 -21.81 5.71 10.30
C ALA A 20 -21.18 6.85 11.13
N CYS A 21 -19.85 6.97 11.19
CA CYS A 21 -19.15 8.01 11.97
C CYS A 21 -18.68 9.17 11.07
N GLY A 22 -19.59 9.77 10.29
CA GLY A 22 -19.36 11.07 9.66
C GLY A 22 -19.99 12.14 10.55
N GLY A 23 -19.18 12.94 11.28
CA GLY A 23 -19.65 14.18 11.92
C GLY A 23 -20.12 15.18 10.86
N ASP A 24 -20.95 16.15 11.26
CA ASP A 24 -21.35 17.27 10.42
C ASP A 24 -20.11 18.19 10.23
N PRO A 25 -19.53 18.27 9.01
CA PRO A 25 -18.30 19.03 8.79
C PRO A 25 -18.47 20.52 9.04
N THR A 26 -19.71 21.03 8.99
CA THR A 26 -19.98 22.46 9.25
C THR A 26 -19.87 22.85 10.72
N LYS A 27 -19.88 21.86 11.63
CA LYS A 27 -19.79 22.04 13.07
C LYS A 27 -18.44 21.67 13.66
N GLU A 28 -17.54 21.16 12.82
CA GLU A 28 -16.20 20.78 13.25
C GLU A 28 -15.31 22.02 13.37
N ASP A 29 -14.48 22.04 14.40
CA ASP A 29 -13.46 23.08 14.57
C ASP A 29 -12.19 22.68 13.81
N TYR A 30 -11.77 23.52 12.88
CA TYR A 30 -10.57 23.33 12.07
C TYR A 30 -9.44 24.24 12.57
N TYR A 31 -9.04 24.05 13.85
CA TYR A 31 -7.96 24.82 14.49
C TYR A 31 -8.23 26.34 14.49
N GLY A 32 -9.44 26.74 14.87
CA GLY A 32 -9.85 28.14 14.91
C GLY A 32 -10.33 28.70 13.55
N THR A 33 -10.24 27.91 12.47
CA THR A 33 -10.79 28.23 11.15
C THR A 33 -12.18 27.61 11.03
N THR A 34 -13.12 28.32 10.47
CA THR A 34 -14.48 27.80 10.25
C THR A 34 -14.60 27.09 8.91
N TYR A 35 -15.61 26.21 8.78
CA TYR A 35 -15.94 25.59 7.49
C TYR A 35 -16.17 26.65 6.40
N SER A 36 -16.84 27.75 6.74
CA SER A 36 -17.11 28.86 5.80
C SER A 36 -15.84 29.57 5.31
N ASP A 37 -14.80 29.67 6.15
CA ASP A 37 -13.51 30.24 5.74
C ASP A 37 -12.79 29.32 4.74
N LEU A 38 -12.85 28.00 4.97
CA LEU A 38 -12.28 27.01 4.07
C LEU A 38 -13.04 26.95 2.73
N GLU A 39 -14.36 27.06 2.79
CA GLU A 39 -15.22 27.16 1.61
C GLU A 39 -14.89 28.40 0.80
N MET A 40 -14.80 29.56 1.47
CA MET A 40 -14.44 30.82 0.81
C MET A 40 -13.06 30.74 0.14
N LEU A 41 -12.09 30.14 0.81
CA LEU A 41 -10.75 29.92 0.24
C LEU A 41 -10.85 29.09 -1.04
N ALA A 42 -11.53 27.95 -1.00
CA ALA A 42 -11.61 27.04 -2.13
C ALA A 42 -12.41 27.66 -3.31
N VAL A 43 -13.59 28.18 -3.02
CA VAL A 43 -14.49 28.78 -4.02
C VAL A 43 -13.81 29.97 -4.71
N THR A 44 -13.24 30.89 -3.95
CA THR A 44 -12.61 32.10 -4.52
C THR A 44 -11.47 31.78 -5.45
N ASN A 45 -10.60 30.86 -5.06
CA ASN A 45 -9.46 30.46 -5.89
C ASN A 45 -9.91 29.77 -7.18
N VAL A 46 -10.88 28.85 -7.08
CA VAL A 46 -11.36 28.11 -8.26
C VAL A 46 -12.14 29.01 -9.21
N GLU A 47 -13.00 29.88 -8.70
CA GLU A 47 -13.74 30.83 -9.54
C GLU A 47 -12.81 31.81 -10.25
N GLN A 48 -11.77 32.30 -9.58
CA GLN A 48 -10.76 33.13 -10.23
C GLN A 48 -10.07 32.41 -11.39
N LEU A 49 -9.71 31.13 -11.23
CA LEU A 49 -9.11 30.35 -12.32
C LEU A 49 -10.09 30.13 -13.48
N ALA A 50 -11.37 29.90 -13.18
CA ALA A 50 -12.40 29.61 -14.17
C ALA A 50 -12.74 30.82 -15.06
N VAL A 51 -12.52 32.05 -14.58
CA VAL A 51 -12.79 33.30 -15.34
C VAL A 51 -11.75 33.51 -16.46
N TYR A 52 -10.54 33.02 -16.32
CA TYR A 52 -9.46 33.27 -17.28
C TYR A 52 -9.39 32.17 -18.35
N SER A 53 -9.11 32.58 -19.57
CA SER A 53 -8.80 31.65 -20.66
C SER A 53 -7.44 31.01 -20.44
N THR A 54 -7.21 29.85 -21.04
CA THR A 54 -5.92 29.14 -20.98
C THR A 54 -4.73 29.98 -21.40
N GLU A 55 -4.93 30.88 -22.42
CA GLU A 55 -3.88 31.78 -22.89
C GLU A 55 -3.55 32.88 -21.86
N GLN A 56 -4.58 33.40 -21.18
CA GLN A 56 -4.41 34.38 -20.11
C GLN A 56 -3.68 33.73 -18.91
N LEU A 57 -4.10 32.53 -18.51
CA LEU A 57 -3.44 31.78 -17.43
C LEU A 57 -1.97 31.46 -17.76
N ALA A 58 -1.65 31.07 -18.99
CA ALA A 58 -0.28 30.85 -19.42
C ALA A 58 0.60 32.13 -19.34
N THR A 59 0.01 33.28 -19.70
CA THR A 59 0.70 34.58 -19.57
C THR A 59 0.91 34.95 -18.10
N MET A 60 -0.09 34.70 -17.24
CA MET A 60 -0.01 34.97 -15.81
C MET A 60 1.00 34.05 -15.12
N ALA A 61 1.03 32.76 -15.47
CA ALA A 61 1.95 31.78 -14.92
C ALA A 61 3.42 32.21 -15.04
N ALA A 62 3.79 32.86 -16.15
CA ALA A 62 5.13 33.37 -16.36
C ALA A 62 5.56 34.49 -15.38
N SER A 63 4.61 35.14 -14.70
CA SER A 63 4.84 36.22 -13.73
C SER A 63 4.66 35.80 -12.26
N ILE A 64 4.11 34.60 -12.00
CA ILE A 64 3.86 34.09 -10.67
C ILE A 64 5.18 33.62 -10.04
N THR A 65 5.49 34.18 -8.86
CA THR A 65 6.68 33.81 -8.08
C THR A 65 6.37 32.82 -6.95
N ASP A 66 5.10 32.75 -6.55
CA ASP A 66 4.65 31.83 -5.50
C ASP A 66 4.47 30.44 -6.09
N GLU A 67 5.19 29.47 -5.53
CA GLU A 67 5.23 28.09 -6.02
C GLU A 67 3.88 27.39 -5.94
N LEU A 68 3.11 27.64 -4.87
CA LEU A 68 1.78 27.02 -4.70
C LEU A 68 0.77 27.56 -5.72
N THR A 69 0.77 28.87 -5.92
CA THR A 69 -0.10 29.50 -6.93
C THR A 69 0.30 29.07 -8.34
N LEU A 70 1.59 28.98 -8.63
CA LEU A 70 2.06 28.50 -9.94
C LEU A 70 1.62 27.05 -10.17
N LYS A 71 1.82 26.17 -9.19
CA LYS A 71 1.40 24.76 -9.26
C LYS A 71 -0.11 24.64 -9.48
N MET A 72 -0.90 25.47 -8.83
CA MET A 72 -2.37 25.47 -8.99
C MET A 72 -2.76 25.89 -10.42
N VAL A 73 -2.17 26.97 -10.95
CA VAL A 73 -2.46 27.47 -12.29
C VAL A 73 -2.01 26.48 -13.37
N GLU A 74 -0.80 25.93 -13.27
CA GLU A 74 -0.30 24.91 -14.20
C GLU A 74 -1.15 23.64 -14.15
N GLY A 75 -1.45 23.13 -12.96
CA GLY A 75 -2.31 21.98 -12.77
C GLY A 75 -3.71 22.18 -13.33
N TRP A 76 -4.28 23.39 -13.16
CA TRP A 76 -5.56 23.76 -13.75
C TRP A 76 -5.51 23.73 -15.27
N MET A 77 -4.53 24.40 -15.88
CA MET A 77 -4.36 24.45 -17.34
C MET A 77 -4.20 23.06 -17.93
N GLU A 78 -3.33 22.22 -17.32
CA GLU A 78 -3.08 20.86 -17.79
C GLU A 78 -4.34 19.98 -17.70
N THR A 79 -5.03 20.06 -16.57
CA THR A 79 -6.18 19.19 -16.29
C THR A 79 -7.40 19.59 -17.12
N THR A 80 -7.61 20.89 -17.35
CA THR A 80 -8.83 21.40 -18.02
C THR A 80 -8.69 21.59 -19.54
N ALA A 81 -7.47 21.50 -20.08
CA ALA A 81 -7.17 21.78 -21.50
C ALA A 81 -8.08 21.07 -22.52
N THR A 82 -8.59 19.90 -22.17
CA THR A 82 -9.39 19.05 -23.07
C THR A 82 -10.84 18.86 -22.63
N LEU A 83 -11.26 19.51 -21.53
CA LEU A 83 -12.57 19.22 -20.91
C LEU A 83 -13.73 20.08 -21.44
N GLY A 84 -13.43 21.14 -22.18
CA GLY A 84 -14.45 22.08 -22.67
C GLY A 84 -14.74 23.22 -21.69
N GLU A 85 -15.97 23.75 -21.68
CA GLU A 85 -16.32 24.89 -20.86
C GLU A 85 -16.64 24.52 -19.41
N TYR A 86 -16.22 25.38 -18.49
CA TYR A 86 -16.56 25.30 -17.08
C TYR A 86 -18.07 25.36 -16.86
N GLN A 87 -18.62 24.43 -16.08
CA GLN A 87 -20.06 24.32 -15.81
C GLN A 87 -20.48 24.76 -14.41
N GLY A 88 -19.52 25.06 -13.55
CA GLY A 88 -19.75 25.50 -12.19
C GLY A 88 -19.09 24.60 -11.13
N LEU A 89 -19.21 25.09 -9.90
CA LEU A 89 -18.77 24.36 -8.71
C LEU A 89 -19.78 23.26 -8.36
N ASP A 90 -19.27 22.20 -7.75
CA ASP A 90 -20.05 21.12 -7.18
C ASP A 90 -19.75 21.00 -5.68
N GLU A 91 -19.79 19.81 -5.12
CA GLU A 91 -19.60 19.51 -3.71
C GLU A 91 -18.22 19.99 -3.19
N LEU A 92 -18.21 20.53 -1.98
CA LEU A 92 -17.00 20.79 -1.20
C LEU A 92 -16.89 19.72 -0.13
N VAL A 93 -15.75 19.03 -0.09
CA VAL A 93 -15.44 18.02 0.92
C VAL A 93 -14.27 18.50 1.78
N VAL A 94 -14.49 18.59 3.07
CA VAL A 94 -13.43 18.94 4.03
C VAL A 94 -13.12 17.73 4.90
N ALA A 95 -11.86 17.31 4.93
CA ALA A 95 -11.38 16.20 5.72
C ALA A 95 -10.27 16.67 6.68
N LYS A 96 -10.42 16.37 7.97
CA LYS A 96 -9.43 16.66 9.00
C LYS A 96 -8.74 15.38 9.44
N ALA A 97 -7.44 15.37 9.37
CA ALA A 97 -6.61 14.23 9.81
C ALA A 97 -5.41 14.73 10.60
N ASN A 98 -5.40 14.48 11.90
CA ASN A 98 -4.38 15.02 12.81
C ASN A 98 -4.29 16.56 12.65
N LYS A 99 -3.12 17.09 12.30
CA LYS A 99 -2.87 18.52 12.08
C LYS A 99 -3.05 19.00 10.64
N THR A 100 -3.51 18.11 9.76
CA THR A 100 -3.73 18.42 8.34
C THR A 100 -5.22 18.52 8.07
N VAL A 101 -5.62 19.56 7.34
CA VAL A 101 -6.97 19.74 6.80
C VAL A 101 -6.86 19.73 5.29
N THR A 102 -7.61 18.86 4.64
CA THR A 102 -7.71 18.79 3.18
C THR A 102 -9.08 19.32 2.77
N VAL A 103 -9.08 20.26 1.83
CA VAL A 103 -10.28 20.88 1.27
C VAL A 103 -10.34 20.54 -0.20
N ASP A 104 -11.28 19.68 -0.58
CA ASP A 104 -11.48 19.21 -1.95
C ASP A 104 -12.69 19.90 -2.57
N GLN A 105 -12.46 20.82 -3.50
CA GLN A 105 -13.51 21.46 -4.27
C GLN A 105 -13.70 20.73 -5.60
N TYR A 106 -14.90 20.20 -5.78
CA TYR A 106 -15.27 19.56 -7.05
C TYR A 106 -15.80 20.58 -8.02
N VAL A 107 -15.45 20.41 -9.28
CA VAL A 107 -15.76 21.33 -10.40
C VAL A 107 -16.33 20.52 -11.55
N ASN A 108 -17.44 20.97 -12.09
CA ASN A 108 -18.13 20.29 -13.18
C ASN A 108 -17.65 20.78 -14.55
N TYR A 109 -17.33 19.79 -15.40
CA TYR A 109 -17.05 19.95 -16.83
C TYR A 109 -17.89 18.97 -17.66
N PRO A 110 -18.05 19.20 -18.97
CA PRO A 110 -18.77 18.25 -19.82
C PRO A 110 -18.19 16.82 -19.75
N GLY A 111 -18.97 15.90 -19.18
CA GLY A 111 -18.60 14.50 -19.10
C GLY A 111 -17.60 14.11 -18.03
N ARG A 112 -16.99 15.05 -17.29
CA ARG A 112 -16.00 14.79 -16.23
C ARG A 112 -16.05 15.83 -15.13
N GLN A 113 -15.58 15.42 -13.95
CA GLN A 113 -15.32 16.34 -12.84
C GLN A 113 -13.81 16.51 -12.63
N VAL A 114 -13.45 17.68 -12.19
CA VAL A 114 -12.11 18.03 -11.72
C VAL A 114 -12.19 18.27 -10.22
N VAL A 115 -11.19 17.87 -9.46
CA VAL A 115 -11.06 18.21 -8.05
C VAL A 115 -9.82 19.07 -7.85
N VAL A 116 -10.03 20.18 -7.15
CA VAL A 116 -8.94 21.04 -6.66
C VAL A 116 -8.81 20.79 -5.17
N SER A 117 -7.70 20.21 -4.78
CA SER A 117 -7.40 19.81 -3.40
C SER A 117 -6.42 20.80 -2.78
N PHE A 118 -6.84 21.48 -1.72
CA PHE A 118 -5.97 22.33 -0.90
C PHE A 118 -5.59 21.55 0.34
N VAL A 119 -4.29 21.40 0.59
CA VAL A 119 -3.76 20.75 1.79
C VAL A 119 -3.25 21.82 2.73
N LEU A 120 -3.88 21.95 3.88
CA LEU A 120 -3.52 22.92 4.91
C LEU A 120 -2.92 22.16 6.10
N ASN A 121 -1.80 22.62 6.61
CA ASN A 121 -1.20 22.11 7.85
C ASN A 121 -1.28 23.18 8.95
N TYR A 122 -1.61 22.71 10.14
CA TYR A 122 -1.57 23.58 11.33
C TYR A 122 -0.14 23.82 11.75
N ASP A 123 0.24 25.09 11.75
CA ASP A 123 1.55 25.54 12.23
C ASP A 123 1.45 26.03 13.66
N TYR A 124 2.22 25.42 14.57
CA TYR A 124 2.22 25.75 15.99
C TYR A 124 2.98 27.03 16.34
N GLU A 125 3.82 27.55 15.43
CA GLU A 125 4.57 28.77 15.66
C GLU A 125 3.69 30.02 15.42
N VAL A 126 2.84 29.95 14.43
CA VAL A 126 1.92 31.03 14.07
C VAL A 126 0.47 30.76 14.50
N GLU A 127 0.20 29.58 15.06
CA GLU A 127 -1.12 29.13 15.52
C GLU A 127 -2.22 29.24 14.45
N GLN A 128 -1.88 28.95 13.20
CA GLN A 128 -2.78 29.06 12.05
C GLN A 128 -2.66 27.86 11.09
N LEU A 129 -3.73 27.65 10.30
CA LEU A 129 -3.69 26.75 9.15
C LEU A 129 -3.02 27.47 7.97
N LEU A 130 -1.95 26.87 7.46
CA LEU A 130 -1.25 27.36 6.28
C LEU A 130 -1.45 26.37 5.12
N VAL A 131 -1.76 26.89 3.94
CA VAL A 131 -1.78 26.07 2.71
C VAL A 131 -0.37 25.64 2.41
N THR A 132 -0.13 24.34 2.40
CA THR A 132 1.20 23.74 2.18
C THR A 132 1.30 23.03 0.84
N ASP A 133 0.18 22.65 0.27
CA ASP A 133 0.12 22.03 -1.06
C ASP A 133 -1.22 22.29 -1.74
N VAL A 134 -1.19 22.34 -3.08
CA VAL A 134 -2.38 22.43 -3.92
C VAL A 134 -2.23 21.42 -5.06
N ASN A 135 -3.27 20.67 -5.33
CA ASN A 135 -3.29 19.71 -6.41
C ASN A 135 -4.58 19.82 -7.23
N VAL A 136 -4.46 19.82 -8.55
CA VAL A 136 -5.59 19.80 -9.48
C VAL A 136 -5.57 18.49 -10.23
N SER A 137 -6.65 17.73 -10.18
CA SER A 137 -6.71 16.42 -10.83
C SER A 137 -8.09 16.05 -11.33
N LEU A 138 -8.13 15.17 -12.33
CA LEU A 138 -9.38 14.61 -12.82
C LEU A 138 -9.98 13.64 -11.80
N VAL A 139 -11.28 13.74 -11.60
CA VAL A 139 -12.01 12.72 -10.83
C VAL A 139 -12.13 11.46 -11.67
N TYR A 140 -11.50 10.38 -11.21
CA TYR A 140 -11.57 9.09 -11.88
C TYR A 140 -12.93 8.44 -11.68
N THR A 141 -13.51 7.96 -12.76
CA THR A 141 -14.71 7.13 -12.70
C THR A 141 -14.42 5.80 -11.98
N LEU A 142 -15.45 5.15 -11.49
CA LEU A 142 -15.31 3.83 -10.84
C LEU A 142 -14.61 2.83 -11.76
N GLY A 143 -14.89 2.85 -13.07
CA GLY A 143 -14.24 1.99 -14.06
C GLY A 143 -12.73 2.23 -14.14
N GLU A 144 -12.31 3.49 -14.24
CA GLU A 144 -10.90 3.88 -14.26
C GLU A 144 -10.17 3.56 -12.96
N LYS A 145 -10.85 3.74 -11.82
CA LYS A 145 -10.30 3.34 -10.50
C LYS A 145 -10.10 1.84 -10.41
N MET A 146 -11.06 1.05 -10.91
CA MET A 146 -10.94 -0.42 -10.94
C MET A 146 -9.86 -0.89 -11.90
N GLU A 147 -9.74 -0.26 -13.07
CA GLU A 147 -8.68 -0.56 -14.04
C GLU A 147 -7.29 -0.30 -13.43
N LYS A 148 -7.08 0.87 -12.84
CA LYS A 148 -5.82 1.21 -12.14
C LYS A 148 -5.53 0.24 -10.98
N ALA A 149 -6.55 -0.11 -10.19
CA ALA A 149 -6.41 -1.06 -9.10
C ALA A 149 -6.04 -2.46 -9.62
N ALA A 150 -6.68 -2.91 -10.71
CA ALA A 150 -6.38 -4.19 -11.35
C ALA A 150 -4.96 -4.22 -11.91
N LEU A 151 -4.52 -3.16 -12.59
CA LEU A 151 -3.16 -3.04 -13.10
C LEU A 151 -2.11 -3.05 -11.97
N ASN A 152 -2.35 -2.32 -10.89
CA ASN A 152 -1.46 -2.30 -9.72
C ASN A 152 -1.39 -3.68 -9.05
N THR A 153 -2.55 -4.36 -8.93
CA THR A 153 -2.61 -5.72 -8.39
C THR A 153 -1.87 -6.70 -9.31
N LEU A 154 -2.10 -6.62 -10.62
CA LEU A 154 -1.42 -7.47 -11.60
C LEU A 154 0.10 -7.25 -11.57
N MET A 155 0.55 -5.99 -11.47
CA MET A 155 1.98 -5.68 -11.37
C MET A 155 2.57 -6.24 -10.08
N GLY A 156 1.93 -6.05 -8.92
CA GLY A 156 2.39 -6.57 -7.64
C GLY A 156 2.39 -8.11 -7.58
N MET A 157 1.30 -8.76 -7.99
CA MET A 157 1.26 -10.23 -8.08
C MET A 157 2.18 -10.77 -9.17
N GLY A 158 2.25 -10.09 -10.31
CA GLY A 158 3.08 -10.48 -11.44
C GLY A 158 4.56 -10.54 -11.09
N THR A 159 5.07 -9.60 -10.31
CA THR A 159 6.46 -9.62 -9.84
C THR A 159 6.75 -10.82 -8.94
N VAL A 160 5.84 -11.15 -8.01
CA VAL A 160 5.98 -12.31 -7.14
C VAL A 160 5.95 -13.61 -7.93
N PHE A 161 5.00 -13.77 -8.85
CA PHE A 161 4.95 -14.94 -9.73
C PHE A 161 6.17 -15.03 -10.63
N GLY A 162 6.65 -13.90 -11.16
CA GLY A 162 7.87 -13.84 -11.95
C GLY A 162 9.09 -14.37 -11.20
N VAL A 163 9.27 -13.97 -9.96
CA VAL A 163 10.34 -14.46 -9.08
C VAL A 163 10.19 -15.97 -8.79
N LEU A 164 8.97 -16.44 -8.51
CA LEU A 164 8.72 -17.87 -8.26
C LEU A 164 9.02 -18.71 -9.51
N ILE A 165 8.62 -18.26 -10.69
CA ILE A 165 8.91 -18.92 -11.97
C ILE A 165 10.43 -18.94 -12.20
N LEU A 166 11.13 -17.82 -11.95
CA LEU A 166 12.58 -17.74 -12.08
C LEU A 166 13.29 -18.75 -11.16
N ILE A 167 12.92 -18.82 -9.89
CA ILE A 167 13.49 -19.77 -8.93
C ILE A 167 13.19 -21.21 -9.39
N SER A 168 11.96 -21.50 -9.82
CA SER A 168 11.58 -22.81 -10.33
C SER A 168 12.40 -23.20 -11.55
N LEU A 169 12.65 -22.24 -12.44
CA LEU A 169 13.46 -22.46 -13.64
C LEU A 169 14.93 -22.74 -13.30
N ILE A 170 15.48 -22.02 -12.30
CA ILE A 170 16.84 -22.27 -11.81
C ILE A 170 16.95 -23.69 -11.23
N ILE A 171 15.99 -24.11 -10.40
CA ILE A 171 15.95 -25.47 -9.84
C ILE A 171 15.84 -26.51 -10.96
N TYR A 172 15.02 -26.27 -11.95
CA TYR A 172 14.88 -27.13 -13.12
C TYR A 172 16.19 -27.24 -13.92
N CYS A 173 16.92 -26.13 -14.12
CA CYS A 173 18.22 -26.12 -14.78
C CYS A 173 19.24 -26.97 -13.99
N PHE A 174 19.29 -26.89 -12.67
CA PHE A 174 20.17 -27.72 -11.84
C PHE A 174 19.85 -29.22 -11.96
N ARG A 175 18.57 -29.58 -12.04
CA ARG A 175 18.16 -30.95 -12.28
C ARG A 175 18.66 -31.46 -13.64
N PHE A 176 18.57 -30.63 -14.68
CA PHE A 176 19.03 -30.98 -16.01
C PHE A 176 20.55 -31.14 -16.08
N ILE A 177 21.33 -30.34 -15.34
CA ILE A 177 22.79 -30.47 -15.25
C ILE A 177 23.18 -31.80 -14.58
N GLY A 178 22.44 -32.25 -13.55
CA GLY A 178 22.65 -33.55 -12.91
C GLY A 178 22.46 -34.72 -13.87
N ASP A 179 21.44 -34.64 -14.74
CA ASP A 179 21.21 -35.66 -15.75
C ASP A 179 22.28 -35.64 -16.85
N LEU A 180 22.79 -34.45 -17.21
CA LEU A 180 23.86 -34.31 -18.21
C LEU A 180 25.21 -34.90 -17.71
N GLN A 181 25.52 -34.75 -16.43
CA GLN A 181 26.73 -35.33 -15.83
C GLN A 181 26.68 -36.86 -15.74
N ASN A 182 25.47 -37.45 -15.67
CA ASN A 182 25.28 -38.88 -15.67
C ASN A 182 25.42 -39.55 -17.05
N ILE A 183 25.29 -38.77 -18.15
CA ILE A 183 25.51 -39.31 -19.54
C ILE A 183 26.97 -39.61 -19.79
N GLY A 184 27.91 -38.99 -19.03
CA GLY A 184 29.36 -39.21 -19.18
C GLY A 184 29.93 -40.39 -18.40
N LYS A 185 29.19 -41.06 -17.50
CA LYS A 185 29.65 -42.19 -16.69
C LYS A 185 28.83 -43.44 -16.97
N LYS A 186 29.24 -44.20 -18.00
CA LYS A 186 28.80 -45.58 -18.16
C LYS A 186 29.25 -46.43 -16.99
N LYS A 187 28.26 -47.06 -16.31
CA LYS A 187 28.32 -48.26 -15.45
C LYS A 187 29.16 -48.21 -14.17
N LYS A 188 28.50 -48.04 -13.06
CA LYS A 188 28.52 -49.08 -11.98
C LYS A 188 27.31 -48.81 -11.06
N THR A 189 26.40 -49.74 -11.13
CA THR A 189 25.55 -50.45 -10.21
C THR A 189 25.23 -49.80 -8.84
N GLU A 190 23.91 -49.78 -8.65
CA GLU A 190 23.08 -49.93 -7.43
C GLU A 190 22.88 -48.73 -6.49
N GLU A 191 21.61 -48.45 -6.46
CA GLU A 191 20.70 -48.13 -5.35
C GLU A 191 20.95 -46.88 -4.49
N ALA A 192 20.10 -45.89 -4.72
CA ALA A 192 19.12 -45.42 -3.72
C ALA A 192 18.19 -44.33 -4.35
N VAL A 193 16.97 -44.73 -4.61
CA VAL A 193 15.83 -43.86 -4.89
C VAL A 193 15.50 -43.14 -3.57
N VAL A 194 15.57 -41.81 -3.59
CA VAL A 194 14.91 -41.02 -2.55
C VAL A 194 13.86 -40.16 -3.23
N THR A 195 12.68 -40.70 -3.26
CA THR A 195 11.42 -40.02 -3.53
C THR A 195 11.06 -39.22 -2.30
N ASN A 196 11.08 -37.88 -2.38
CA ASN A 196 10.54 -37.02 -1.35
C ASN A 196 9.02 -36.89 -1.54
N THR A 197 8.29 -37.74 -0.86
CA THR A 197 6.89 -37.57 -0.51
C THR A 197 6.83 -37.30 1.01
N PRO A 198 6.05 -36.33 1.51
CA PRO A 198 5.95 -36.12 2.95
C PRO A 198 5.15 -37.26 3.57
N GLN A 199 5.84 -38.18 4.23
CA GLN A 199 5.21 -39.22 5.01
C GLN A 199 5.43 -38.98 6.51
N VAL A 200 4.30 -39.12 7.18
CA VAL A 200 4.09 -39.26 8.61
C VAL A 200 5.21 -40.03 9.30
N VAL A 201 5.69 -39.45 10.39
CA VAL A 201 6.73 -40.01 11.27
C VAL A 201 6.24 -41.32 11.87
N GLU A 202 6.84 -42.44 11.47
CA GLU A 202 6.84 -43.70 12.16
C GLU A 202 8.27 -43.97 12.67
N GLU A 203 8.36 -44.37 13.91
CA GLU A 203 9.60 -44.56 14.67
C GLU A 203 10.58 -45.49 13.96
N ALA A 204 11.83 -45.05 13.79
CA ALA A 204 12.96 -45.91 13.42
C ALA A 204 14.09 -45.75 14.42
N PRO A 205 14.89 -46.82 14.65
CA PRO A 205 15.63 -47.07 15.87
C PRO A 205 16.94 -46.26 15.98
N LEU A 206 17.29 -46.03 17.22
CA LEU A 206 18.51 -45.49 17.80
C LEU A 206 19.80 -45.79 17.01
N THR A 207 20.25 -44.85 16.17
CA THR A 207 21.66 -44.76 15.75
C THR A 207 21.86 -43.40 15.05
N ASP A 208 22.01 -42.38 15.79
CA ASP A 208 22.94 -41.28 15.69
C ASP A 208 22.51 -40.05 16.54
N ASP A 209 22.34 -40.27 17.83
CA ASP A 209 22.10 -39.19 18.79
C ASP A 209 23.39 -38.41 19.12
N LEU A 210 24.54 -38.79 18.55
CA LEU A 210 25.81 -38.13 18.81
C LEU A 210 25.87 -36.67 18.36
N GLU A 211 25.30 -36.35 17.20
CA GLU A 211 25.22 -34.96 16.72
C GLU A 211 24.28 -34.12 17.59
N LEU A 212 23.13 -34.68 17.97
CA LEU A 212 22.17 -34.02 18.85
C LEU A 212 22.77 -33.81 20.24
N ILE A 213 23.48 -34.78 20.78
CA ILE A 213 24.20 -34.68 22.04
C ILE A 213 25.28 -33.60 21.97
N ALA A 214 26.04 -33.53 20.88
CA ALA A 214 27.07 -32.51 20.67
C ALA A 214 26.49 -31.10 20.62
N VAL A 215 25.37 -30.89 19.91
CA VAL A 215 24.69 -29.58 19.81
C VAL A 215 24.11 -29.15 21.16
N ILE A 216 23.48 -30.08 21.91
CA ILE A 216 22.91 -29.77 23.24
C ILE A 216 24.05 -29.46 24.23
N THR A 217 25.13 -30.21 24.19
CA THR A 217 26.31 -29.98 25.03
C THR A 217 26.93 -28.61 24.78
N ALA A 218 27.09 -28.24 23.51
CA ALA A 218 27.61 -26.93 23.12
C ALA A 218 26.69 -25.77 23.55
N ALA A 219 25.38 -25.96 23.43
CA ALA A 219 24.39 -24.94 23.83
C ALA A 219 24.40 -24.71 25.35
N ILE A 220 24.48 -25.77 26.14
CA ILE A 220 24.56 -25.69 27.61
C ILE A 220 25.88 -25.04 28.03
N ALA A 221 27.02 -25.43 27.44
CA ALA A 221 28.32 -24.83 27.72
C ALA A 221 28.32 -23.32 27.43
N ALA A 222 27.72 -22.91 26.35
CA ALA A 222 27.58 -21.50 25.98
C ALA A 222 26.67 -20.70 26.95
N SER A 223 25.59 -21.32 27.47
CA SER A 223 24.67 -20.67 28.40
C SER A 223 25.25 -20.56 29.82
N GLU A 224 26.02 -21.54 30.25
CA GLU A 224 26.63 -21.61 31.59
C GLU A 224 28.03 -20.98 31.64
N GLY A 225 28.60 -20.61 30.48
CA GLY A 225 29.98 -20.07 30.40
C GLY A 225 31.07 -21.05 30.81
N THR A 226 30.81 -22.35 30.64
CA THR A 226 31.72 -23.44 31.05
C THR A 226 32.26 -24.21 29.83
N SER A 227 33.29 -25.05 30.04
CA SER A 227 33.81 -25.94 29.00
C SER A 227 32.88 -27.13 28.75
N THR A 228 32.81 -27.60 27.49
CA THR A 228 32.03 -28.80 27.10
C THR A 228 32.44 -30.08 27.84
N ASP A 229 33.65 -30.12 28.43
CA ASP A 229 34.18 -31.27 29.18
C ASP A 229 33.73 -31.32 30.65
N SER A 230 33.02 -30.27 31.12
CA SER A 230 32.63 -30.16 32.54
C SER A 230 31.34 -30.88 32.90
N PHE A 231 30.59 -31.43 31.91
CA PHE A 231 29.35 -32.16 32.15
C PHE A 231 29.14 -33.27 31.11
N VAL A 232 28.33 -34.27 31.47
CA VAL A 232 28.03 -35.42 30.62
C VAL A 232 26.50 -35.53 30.48
N VAL A 233 26.00 -35.53 29.24
CA VAL A 233 24.57 -35.77 28.94
C VAL A 233 24.29 -37.28 29.14
N ARG A 234 23.43 -37.61 30.11
CA ARG A 234 23.13 -39.00 30.46
C ARG A 234 21.91 -39.60 29.76
N SER A 235 20.93 -38.75 29.44
CA SER A 235 19.74 -39.18 28.70
C SER A 235 19.00 -38.02 28.10
N ILE A 236 18.35 -38.21 26.93
CA ILE A 236 17.48 -37.27 26.27
C ILE A 236 16.08 -37.86 26.20
N HIS A 237 15.08 -37.18 26.77
CA HIS A 237 13.68 -37.59 26.67
C HIS A 237 12.96 -36.63 25.73
N ARG A 238 12.48 -37.15 24.60
CA ARG A 238 11.59 -36.41 23.72
C ARG A 238 10.15 -36.51 24.26
N ARG A 239 9.51 -35.36 24.44
CA ARG A 239 8.07 -35.27 24.78
C ARG A 239 7.23 -35.10 23.54
#